data_12b1dbd1aa96cac04ebf366c0445a0b3
#
_entry.id   12b1dbd1aa96cac04ebf366c0445a0b3
#
_cell.length_a   1.000
_cell.length_b   1.000
_cell.length_c   1.000
_cell.angle_alpha   90.00
_cell.angle_beta   90.00
_cell.angle_gamma   90.00
#
_symmetry.space_group_name_H-M   'P 1'
#
loop_
_entity.id
_entity.type
_entity.pdbx_description
1 polymer ?
#
loop_
_entity_poly.entity_id
_entity_poly.type
_entity_poly.pdbx_seq_one_letter_code
_entity_poly.pdbx_strand_id
1 'polypeptide(L)'
;MVVIGGGLAGMATAVWLAELGYAVTLLESNGNLGGRTIGLTSKHGDAVENGQHVLAGSYENIFRFLDSIGTRHLLKFPSEFGVRYPGGHAETFGFGARNIFRSALGRVRGLGIPTQLAALPAWARLVRDVARFDDSLDDITVDEWFDRLGFPAPVRRIMLNAMVIGLLNELPSLASAHAFAALLRTGADRVRTHGPEAARIGYPTVDLGQFYIEAAQRTMARLGVDVRLRSRAVRVTVADGRATGVELSDKSSVAADAVVLAVPSWNLRSLLDDVPGSEDARLAAKQLEPIPIMNAYVLLDRPLGTVAPWESLLDSDIGWVFDRDRMHGPRPDGNHLYALTTCASYDLMKLGNAAVADRLLAALRASYPAAREANVVDITVVPWPKATFSSRVGMSTIRPGNATALPNLALAGDWTHNDWPTTMEGAAQSAARAVDLVHAQLSGT
;
A
#
# COMPACT_ATOMS: atom_id res chain seq x y z
N MET A 1 -1.02 16.95 22.69
CA MET A 1 -0.22 16.66 21.48
C MET A 1 -1.01 16.93 20.22
N VAL A 2 -0.34 17.27 19.11
CA VAL A 2 -0.99 17.47 17.81
C VAL A 2 -0.45 16.47 16.81
N VAL A 3 -1.38 15.77 16.10
CA VAL A 3 -1.08 14.90 14.96
C VAL A 3 -1.63 15.55 13.70
N ILE A 4 -0.80 15.73 12.67
CA ILE A 4 -1.19 16.35 11.40
C ILE A 4 -1.31 15.30 10.32
N GLY A 5 -2.52 15.16 9.76
CA GLY A 5 -2.88 14.21 8.72
C GLY A 5 -3.71 13.04 9.24
N GLY A 6 -4.92 12.90 8.73
CA GLY A 6 -5.90 11.87 9.11
C GLY A 6 -5.82 10.60 8.24
N GLY A 7 -4.64 10.29 7.65
CA GLY A 7 -4.38 9.03 6.98
C GLY A 7 -4.11 7.90 7.98
N LEU A 8 -3.78 6.70 7.47
CA LEU A 8 -3.52 5.52 8.30
C LEU A 8 -2.47 5.77 9.39
N ALA A 9 -1.32 6.36 9.03
CA ALA A 9 -0.27 6.68 10.00
C ALA A 9 -0.77 7.65 11.09
N GLY A 10 -1.52 8.69 10.71
CA GLY A 10 -2.03 9.66 11.68
C GLY A 10 -3.12 9.11 12.58
N MET A 11 -4.04 8.31 12.06
CA MET A 11 -5.07 7.62 12.86
C MET A 11 -4.41 6.65 13.86
N ALA A 12 -3.45 5.84 13.41
CA ALA A 12 -2.72 4.93 14.30
C ALA A 12 -1.93 5.69 15.39
N THR A 13 -1.23 6.75 15.01
CA THR A 13 -0.52 7.63 15.96
C THR A 13 -1.47 8.21 16.99
N ALA A 14 -2.63 8.76 16.56
CA ALA A 14 -3.58 9.40 17.47
C ALA A 14 -4.20 8.38 18.44
N VAL A 15 -4.57 7.19 17.96
CA VAL A 15 -5.10 6.10 18.80
C VAL A 15 -4.05 5.69 19.85
N TRP A 16 -2.84 5.36 19.44
CA TRP A 16 -1.81 4.85 20.35
C TRP A 16 -1.32 5.89 21.37
N LEU A 17 -1.23 7.18 20.99
CA LEU A 17 -0.94 8.25 21.94
C LEU A 17 -2.07 8.42 22.96
N ALA A 18 -3.32 8.33 22.51
CA ALA A 18 -4.47 8.43 23.42
C ALA A 18 -4.59 7.19 24.34
N GLU A 19 -4.23 5.99 23.87
CA GLU A 19 -4.12 4.77 24.71
C GLU A 19 -3.04 4.92 25.81
N LEU A 20 -1.98 5.71 25.55
CA LEU A 20 -0.96 6.07 26.54
C LEU A 20 -1.41 7.20 27.50
N GLY A 21 -2.63 7.71 27.36
CA GLY A 21 -3.21 8.71 28.25
C GLY A 21 -2.94 10.17 27.86
N TYR A 22 -2.39 10.43 26.68
CA TYR A 22 -2.17 11.80 26.21
C TYR A 22 -3.43 12.45 25.66
N ALA A 23 -3.61 13.75 25.89
CA ALA A 23 -4.59 14.58 25.19
C ALA A 23 -4.13 14.80 23.74
N VAL A 24 -4.87 14.32 22.77
CA VAL A 24 -4.51 14.33 21.35
C VAL A 24 -5.51 15.12 20.53
N THR A 25 -5.01 16.06 19.70
CA THR A 25 -5.77 16.69 18.61
C THR A 25 -5.27 16.16 17.28
N LEU A 26 -6.14 15.58 16.46
CA LEU A 26 -5.86 15.13 15.11
C LEU A 26 -6.41 16.15 14.10
N LEU A 27 -5.51 16.72 13.28
CA LEU A 27 -5.85 17.72 12.27
C LEU A 27 -5.85 17.08 10.87
N GLU A 28 -6.97 17.14 10.16
CA GLU A 28 -7.10 16.70 8.78
C GLU A 28 -7.57 17.86 7.89
N SER A 29 -6.90 18.05 6.75
CA SER A 29 -7.18 19.12 5.79
C SER A 29 -8.48 18.91 5.00
N ASN A 30 -8.88 17.65 4.82
CA ASN A 30 -10.09 17.27 4.07
C ASN A 30 -11.32 17.13 5.00
N GLY A 31 -12.47 16.92 4.40
CA GLY A 31 -13.73 16.68 5.13
C GLY A 31 -13.90 15.25 5.64
N ASN A 32 -12.94 14.36 5.42
CA ASN A 32 -12.97 12.95 5.81
C ASN A 32 -11.58 12.44 6.15
N LEU A 33 -11.51 11.46 7.04
CA LEU A 33 -10.29 10.70 7.32
C LEU A 33 -10.03 9.65 6.24
N GLY A 34 -8.88 8.97 6.33
CA GLY A 34 -8.47 7.85 5.48
C GLY A 34 -7.27 8.16 4.59
N GLY A 35 -7.08 9.39 4.17
CA GLY A 35 -5.95 9.78 3.32
C GLY A 35 -5.91 8.98 2.01
N ARG A 36 -4.94 8.07 1.86
CA ARG A 36 -4.78 7.18 0.70
C ARG A 36 -5.53 5.85 0.83
N THR A 37 -6.37 5.67 1.85
CA THR A 37 -7.20 4.48 2.08
C THR A 37 -8.66 4.86 2.27
N ILE A 38 -9.21 5.68 1.34
CA ILE A 38 -10.58 6.18 1.44
C ILE A 38 -11.60 5.27 0.78
N GLY A 39 -12.78 5.18 1.40
CA GLY A 39 -13.98 4.70 0.76
C GLY A 39 -14.67 5.82 -0.03
N LEU A 40 -15.24 5.47 -1.16
CA LEU A 40 -16.05 6.31 -2.02
C LEU A 40 -17.40 5.63 -2.25
N THR A 41 -18.36 6.34 -2.83
CA THR A 41 -19.65 5.76 -3.21
C THR A 41 -19.83 5.91 -4.72
N SER A 42 -20.15 4.82 -5.42
CA SER A 42 -20.51 4.86 -6.83
C SER A 42 -21.87 5.56 -7.02
N LYS A 43 -22.20 5.90 -8.26
CA LYS A 43 -23.53 6.45 -8.59
C LYS A 43 -24.68 5.47 -8.31
N HIS A 44 -24.40 4.17 -8.19
CA HIS A 44 -25.36 3.13 -7.83
C HIS A 44 -25.38 2.81 -6.34
N GLY A 45 -24.70 3.61 -5.52
CA GLY A 45 -24.67 3.43 -4.06
C GLY A 45 -23.67 2.37 -3.57
N ASP A 46 -22.87 1.80 -4.46
CA ASP A 46 -21.85 0.82 -4.08
C ASP A 46 -20.71 1.48 -3.32
N ALA A 47 -20.24 0.82 -2.27
CA ALA A 47 -18.98 1.16 -1.65
C ALA A 47 -17.84 0.79 -2.62
N VAL A 48 -17.19 1.80 -3.16
CA VAL A 48 -15.98 1.69 -3.97
C VAL A 48 -14.82 2.37 -3.24
N GLU A 49 -13.62 2.04 -3.59
CA GLU A 49 -12.42 2.48 -2.88
C GLU A 49 -11.47 3.15 -3.87
N ASN A 50 -10.55 3.94 -3.38
CA ASN A 50 -9.48 4.48 -4.23
C ASN A 50 -8.51 3.41 -4.75
N GLY A 51 -8.70 2.15 -4.37
CA GLY A 51 -8.00 0.94 -4.79
C GLY A 51 -8.28 -0.21 -3.84
N GLN A 52 -8.27 -1.42 -4.35
CA GLN A 52 -8.43 -2.60 -3.50
C GLN A 52 -7.16 -2.80 -2.66
N HIS A 53 -7.32 -2.86 -1.35
CA HIS A 53 -6.21 -3.07 -0.43
C HIS A 53 -6.17 -4.52 0.04
N VAL A 54 -4.98 -5.09 0.03
CA VAL A 54 -4.67 -6.42 0.58
C VAL A 54 -3.59 -6.28 1.64
N LEU A 55 -3.57 -7.20 2.61
CA LEU A 55 -2.63 -7.19 3.72
C LEU A 55 -1.84 -8.49 3.75
N ALA A 56 -0.52 -8.39 3.91
CA ALA A 56 0.30 -9.58 4.09
C ALA A 56 0.19 -10.11 5.52
N GLY A 57 0.16 -11.43 5.69
CA GLY A 57 0.17 -12.07 7.00
C GLY A 57 1.43 -11.79 7.82
N SER A 58 2.47 -11.25 7.16
CA SER A 58 3.72 -10.77 7.76
C SER A 58 3.64 -9.40 8.43
N TYR A 59 2.51 -8.70 8.32
CA TYR A 59 2.31 -7.39 8.93
C TYR A 59 2.08 -7.51 10.44
N GLU A 60 2.65 -6.58 11.20
CA GLU A 60 2.54 -6.55 12.67
C GLU A 60 1.85 -5.28 13.16
N ASN A 61 2.35 -4.12 12.73
CA ASN A 61 1.87 -2.85 13.24
C ASN A 61 0.46 -2.51 12.72
N ILE A 62 0.16 -2.87 11.48
CA ILE A 62 -1.21 -2.74 10.99
C ILE A 62 -2.17 -3.66 11.78
N PHE A 63 -1.74 -4.88 12.14
CA PHE A 63 -2.55 -5.77 12.95
C PHE A 63 -2.75 -5.23 14.37
N ARG A 64 -1.70 -4.66 14.99
CA ARG A 64 -1.83 -3.94 16.26
C ARG A 64 -2.87 -2.81 16.14
N PHE A 65 -2.83 -2.03 15.06
CA PHE A 65 -3.81 -0.98 14.83
C PHE A 65 -5.24 -1.54 14.68
N LEU A 66 -5.42 -2.61 13.89
CA LEU A 66 -6.71 -3.29 13.74
C LEU A 66 -7.24 -3.88 15.05
N ASP A 67 -6.35 -4.36 15.93
CA ASP A 67 -6.71 -4.81 17.29
C ASP A 67 -7.17 -3.62 18.15
N SER A 68 -6.44 -2.48 18.14
CA SER A 68 -6.84 -1.25 18.86
C SER A 68 -8.22 -0.73 18.44
N ILE A 69 -8.56 -0.82 17.15
CA ILE A 69 -9.87 -0.37 16.63
C ILE A 69 -10.92 -1.47 16.55
N GLY A 70 -10.57 -2.72 16.90
CA GLY A 70 -11.48 -3.87 17.01
C GLY A 70 -11.93 -4.49 15.69
N THR A 71 -11.19 -4.31 14.58
CA THR A 71 -11.62 -4.78 13.24
C THR A 71 -10.78 -5.92 12.66
N ARG A 72 -9.78 -6.43 13.37
CA ARG A 72 -8.93 -7.51 12.88
C ARG A 72 -9.71 -8.77 12.46
N HIS A 73 -10.81 -9.07 13.14
CA HIS A 73 -11.67 -10.21 12.82
C HIS A 73 -12.36 -10.11 11.45
N LEU A 74 -12.41 -8.92 10.85
CA LEU A 74 -12.95 -8.69 9.51
C LEU A 74 -11.94 -9.01 8.39
N LEU A 75 -10.72 -9.43 8.75
CA LEU A 75 -9.68 -9.78 7.79
C LEU A 75 -9.72 -11.27 7.50
N LYS A 76 -9.77 -11.65 6.22
CA LYS A 76 -9.79 -13.02 5.75
C LYS A 76 -8.53 -13.33 4.94
N PHE A 77 -7.91 -14.47 5.22
CA PHE A 77 -6.74 -14.99 4.51
C PHE A 77 -7.12 -16.22 3.71
N PRO A 78 -7.35 -16.13 2.39
CA PRO A 78 -7.61 -17.29 1.56
C PRO A 78 -6.36 -18.16 1.44
N SER A 79 -6.56 -19.43 1.11
CA SER A 79 -5.46 -20.38 0.89
C SER A 79 -4.77 -20.19 -0.46
N GLU A 80 -5.46 -19.54 -1.43
CA GLU A 80 -5.05 -19.46 -2.82
C GLU A 80 -5.43 -18.10 -3.43
N PHE A 81 -4.71 -17.73 -4.48
CA PHE A 81 -5.03 -16.63 -5.40
C PHE A 81 -5.03 -17.14 -6.83
N GLY A 82 -5.68 -16.42 -7.75
CA GLY A 82 -5.75 -16.78 -9.15
C GLY A 82 -4.67 -16.10 -9.99
N VAL A 83 -4.23 -16.79 -11.04
CA VAL A 83 -3.45 -16.21 -12.14
C VAL A 83 -4.17 -16.54 -13.44
N ARG A 84 -4.45 -15.51 -14.23
CA ARG A 84 -5.12 -15.65 -15.53
C ARG A 84 -4.17 -15.34 -16.65
N TYR A 85 -4.09 -16.27 -17.59
CA TYR A 85 -3.23 -16.19 -18.76
C TYR A 85 -3.98 -15.59 -19.94
N PRO A 86 -3.26 -15.05 -20.94
CA PRO A 86 -3.87 -14.65 -22.20
C PRO A 86 -4.70 -15.79 -22.81
N GLY A 87 -5.88 -15.46 -23.33
CA GLY A 87 -6.82 -16.45 -23.87
C GLY A 87 -7.80 -17.04 -22.85
N GLY A 88 -7.77 -16.57 -21.58
CA GLY A 88 -8.82 -16.84 -20.60
C GLY A 88 -8.60 -18.04 -19.70
N HIS A 89 -7.52 -18.81 -19.89
CA HIS A 89 -7.17 -19.88 -18.94
C HIS A 89 -6.75 -19.30 -17.59
N ALA A 90 -7.21 -19.90 -16.49
CA ALA A 90 -6.83 -19.47 -15.13
C ALA A 90 -6.43 -20.68 -14.28
N GLU A 91 -5.50 -20.46 -13.37
CA GLU A 91 -5.02 -21.42 -12.38
C GLU A 91 -5.01 -20.78 -10.99
N THR A 92 -5.15 -21.61 -9.95
CA THR A 92 -4.96 -21.16 -8.57
C THR A 92 -3.57 -21.51 -8.05
N PHE A 93 -2.99 -20.59 -7.29
CA PHE A 93 -1.70 -20.74 -6.63
C PHE A 93 -1.88 -20.60 -5.13
N GLY A 94 -1.39 -21.59 -4.37
CA GLY A 94 -1.44 -21.55 -2.92
C GLY A 94 -0.33 -20.70 -2.33
N PHE A 95 -0.62 -20.06 -1.19
CA PHE A 95 0.37 -19.35 -0.39
C PHE A 95 1.24 -20.33 0.42
N GLY A 96 2.52 -19.98 0.59
CA GLY A 96 3.48 -20.73 1.38
C GLY A 96 4.58 -21.40 0.56
N ALA A 97 5.75 -21.56 1.19
CA ALA A 97 6.97 -22.03 0.53
C ALA A 97 6.80 -23.38 -0.21
N ARG A 98 6.02 -24.31 0.36
CA ARG A 98 5.72 -25.60 -0.27
C ARG A 98 4.96 -25.46 -1.60
N ASN A 99 4.03 -24.52 -1.66
CA ASN A 99 3.20 -24.29 -2.83
C ASN A 99 3.91 -23.44 -3.87
N ILE A 100 4.71 -22.46 -3.43
CA ILE A 100 5.62 -21.68 -4.29
C ILE A 100 6.62 -22.63 -4.96
N PHE A 101 7.19 -23.59 -4.22
CA PHE A 101 8.11 -24.59 -4.78
C PHE A 101 7.41 -25.56 -5.74
N ARG A 102 6.18 -25.99 -5.44
CA ARG A 102 5.37 -26.85 -6.35
C ARG A 102 4.96 -26.08 -7.61
N SER A 103 4.67 -24.79 -7.50
CA SER A 103 4.36 -23.93 -8.64
C SER A 103 5.61 -23.64 -9.48
N ALA A 104 6.77 -23.44 -8.85
CA ALA A 104 8.04 -23.21 -9.53
C ALA A 104 8.56 -24.49 -10.23
N LEU A 105 8.28 -25.68 -9.71
CA LEU A 105 8.81 -26.96 -10.23
C LEU A 105 7.84 -27.73 -11.13
N GLY A 106 6.56 -27.34 -11.23
CA GLY A 106 5.67 -28.29 -11.84
C GLY A 106 4.60 -27.80 -12.79
N ARG A 107 4.08 -26.59 -12.71
CA ARG A 107 2.84 -26.28 -13.42
C ARG A 107 2.59 -24.82 -13.78
N VAL A 108 3.58 -23.97 -13.88
CA VAL A 108 3.33 -22.65 -14.44
C VAL A 108 3.12 -22.81 -15.94
N ARG A 109 1.87 -22.75 -16.36
CA ARG A 109 1.52 -22.88 -17.80
C ARG A 109 2.22 -21.77 -18.58
N GLY A 110 2.83 -22.11 -19.70
CA GLY A 110 3.67 -21.19 -20.47
C GLY A 110 5.16 -21.21 -20.08
N LEU A 111 5.53 -21.90 -18.99
CA LEU A 111 6.93 -22.21 -18.66
C LEU A 111 7.19 -23.70 -18.86
N GLY A 112 7.78 -24.07 -19.98
CA GLY A 112 8.22 -25.46 -20.21
C GLY A 112 9.26 -25.89 -19.16
N ILE A 113 9.34 -27.21 -18.87
CA ILE A 113 10.31 -27.80 -17.93
C ILE A 113 11.75 -27.31 -18.20
N PRO A 114 12.24 -27.24 -19.44
CA PRO A 114 13.60 -26.73 -19.72
C PRO A 114 13.82 -25.30 -19.22
N THR A 115 12.83 -24.41 -19.38
CA THR A 115 12.89 -23.03 -18.94
C THR A 115 12.94 -22.93 -17.41
N GLN A 116 12.17 -23.77 -16.71
CA GLN A 116 12.16 -23.83 -15.25
C GLN A 116 13.51 -24.34 -14.71
N LEU A 117 14.05 -25.40 -15.32
CA LEU A 117 15.39 -25.91 -14.95
C LEU A 117 16.49 -24.87 -15.22
N ALA A 118 16.41 -24.15 -16.33
CA ALA A 118 17.36 -23.07 -16.65
C ALA A 118 17.30 -21.90 -15.64
N ALA A 119 16.16 -21.69 -14.94
CA ALA A 119 16.01 -20.66 -13.93
C ALA A 119 16.58 -21.05 -12.55
N LEU A 120 16.84 -22.33 -12.27
CA LEU A 120 17.31 -22.77 -10.94
C LEU A 120 18.58 -22.06 -10.45
N PRO A 121 19.63 -21.86 -11.27
CA PRO A 121 20.79 -21.09 -10.84
C PRO A 121 20.47 -19.64 -10.50
N ALA A 122 19.53 -19.02 -11.23
CA ALA A 122 19.11 -17.64 -10.97
C ALA A 122 18.36 -17.53 -9.63
N TRP A 123 17.48 -18.48 -9.32
CA TRP A 123 16.83 -18.55 -8.02
C TRP A 123 17.82 -18.71 -6.87
N ALA A 124 18.84 -19.58 -7.02
CA ALA A 124 19.88 -19.75 -6.01
C ALA A 124 20.67 -18.46 -5.78
N ARG A 125 21.00 -17.72 -6.86
CA ARG A 125 21.68 -16.43 -6.76
C ARG A 125 20.78 -15.38 -6.09
N LEU A 126 19.49 -15.32 -6.45
CA LEU A 126 18.51 -14.43 -5.81
C LEU A 126 18.46 -14.63 -4.29
N VAL A 127 18.29 -15.89 -3.85
CA VAL A 127 18.24 -16.21 -2.42
C VAL A 127 19.54 -15.79 -1.71
N ARG A 128 20.70 -16.03 -2.34
CA ARG A 128 21.99 -15.61 -1.80
C ARG A 128 22.10 -14.08 -1.69
N ASP A 129 21.70 -13.34 -2.73
CA ASP A 129 21.81 -11.88 -2.76
C ASP A 129 20.82 -11.24 -1.76
N VAL A 130 19.60 -11.77 -1.64
CA VAL A 130 18.64 -11.37 -0.59
C VAL A 130 19.20 -11.62 0.82
N ALA A 131 19.88 -12.75 1.04
CA ALA A 131 20.48 -13.06 2.32
C ALA A 131 21.68 -12.15 2.67
N ARG A 132 22.50 -11.80 1.68
CA ARG A 132 23.64 -10.86 1.83
C ARG A 132 23.16 -9.44 2.04
N PHE A 133 22.16 -9.04 1.31
CA PHE A 133 21.54 -7.73 1.35
C PHE A 133 22.56 -6.58 1.24
N ASP A 134 23.25 -6.53 0.13
CA ASP A 134 24.29 -5.55 -0.14
C ASP A 134 23.67 -4.20 -0.58
N ASP A 135 24.18 -3.09 -0.04
CA ASP A 135 23.71 -1.74 -0.36
C ASP A 135 23.89 -1.38 -1.84
N SER A 136 24.84 -2.00 -2.55
CA SER A 136 25.02 -1.81 -4.00
C SER A 136 23.81 -2.24 -4.85
N LEU A 137 22.87 -2.95 -4.29
CA LEU A 137 21.58 -3.22 -4.93
C LEU A 137 20.75 -1.95 -5.13
N ASP A 138 21.01 -0.87 -4.40
CA ASP A 138 20.30 0.41 -4.60
C ASP A 138 20.85 1.23 -5.77
N ASP A 139 21.97 0.81 -6.36
CA ASP A 139 22.57 1.42 -7.56
C ASP A 139 22.01 0.84 -8.86
N ILE A 140 21.17 -0.20 -8.79
CA ILE A 140 20.66 -0.92 -9.97
C ILE A 140 19.16 -1.13 -9.91
N THR A 141 18.56 -1.21 -11.09
CA THR A 141 17.13 -1.56 -11.23
C THR A 141 16.90 -3.06 -11.01
N VAL A 142 15.65 -3.42 -10.74
CA VAL A 142 15.23 -4.83 -10.65
C VAL A 142 15.48 -5.56 -11.97
N ASP A 143 15.24 -4.91 -13.12
CA ASP A 143 15.51 -5.50 -14.44
C ASP A 143 17.00 -5.83 -14.62
N GLU A 144 17.89 -4.89 -14.30
CA GLU A 144 19.34 -5.11 -14.34
C GLU A 144 19.78 -6.21 -13.36
N TRP A 145 19.18 -6.27 -12.19
CA TRP A 145 19.45 -7.34 -11.24
C TRP A 145 19.02 -8.70 -11.77
N PHE A 146 17.82 -8.82 -12.34
CA PHE A 146 17.35 -10.06 -12.96
C PHE A 146 18.20 -10.50 -14.15
N ASP A 147 18.75 -9.55 -14.93
CA ASP A 147 19.73 -9.83 -15.98
C ASP A 147 21.01 -10.42 -15.41
N ARG A 148 21.60 -9.79 -14.37
CA ARG A 148 22.80 -10.29 -13.66
C ARG A 148 22.57 -11.68 -13.03
N LEU A 149 21.39 -11.93 -12.52
CA LEU A 149 21.01 -13.23 -11.97
C LEU A 149 20.83 -14.29 -13.06
N GLY A 150 20.57 -13.89 -14.30
CA GLY A 150 20.38 -14.79 -15.44
C GLY A 150 18.98 -15.43 -15.49
N PHE A 151 17.94 -14.71 -15.08
CA PHE A 151 16.59 -15.20 -15.22
C PHE A 151 16.15 -15.25 -16.69
N PRO A 152 15.61 -16.41 -17.18
CA PRO A 152 15.03 -16.48 -18.52
C PRO A 152 13.85 -15.49 -18.69
N ALA A 153 13.77 -14.83 -19.84
CA ALA A 153 12.72 -13.84 -20.12
C ALA A 153 11.28 -14.33 -19.86
N PRO A 154 10.89 -15.59 -20.18
CA PRO A 154 9.55 -16.08 -19.84
C PRO A 154 9.28 -16.14 -18.32
N VAL A 155 10.28 -16.47 -17.50
CA VAL A 155 10.14 -16.50 -16.03
C VAL A 155 9.92 -15.09 -15.50
N ARG A 156 10.69 -14.13 -16.01
CA ARG A 156 10.53 -12.70 -15.64
C ARG A 156 9.13 -12.23 -15.98
N ARG A 157 8.67 -12.44 -17.23
CA ARG A 157 7.36 -11.97 -17.70
C ARG A 157 6.19 -12.57 -16.92
N ILE A 158 6.21 -13.89 -16.68
CA ILE A 158 5.07 -14.60 -16.10
C ILE A 158 5.04 -14.50 -14.57
N MET A 159 6.20 -14.44 -13.91
CA MET A 159 6.27 -14.52 -12.45
C MET A 159 6.78 -13.24 -11.80
N LEU A 160 7.96 -12.77 -12.22
CA LEU A 160 8.71 -11.79 -11.44
C LEU A 160 8.21 -10.36 -11.66
N ASN A 161 7.90 -9.98 -12.90
CA ASN A 161 7.47 -8.61 -13.21
C ASN A 161 6.14 -8.27 -12.55
N ALA A 162 5.18 -9.19 -12.54
CA ALA A 162 3.91 -9.01 -11.85
C ALA A 162 4.10 -8.84 -10.34
N MET A 163 5.05 -9.60 -9.73
CA MET A 163 5.40 -9.43 -8.32
C MET A 163 6.00 -8.06 -8.04
N VAL A 164 6.97 -7.62 -8.82
CA VAL A 164 7.59 -6.29 -8.65
C VAL A 164 6.55 -5.19 -8.75
N ILE A 165 5.74 -5.21 -9.81
CA ILE A 165 4.72 -4.19 -10.04
C ILE A 165 3.65 -4.21 -8.93
N GLY A 166 3.20 -5.39 -8.52
CA GLY A 166 2.17 -5.51 -7.47
C GLY A 166 2.66 -5.14 -6.08
N LEU A 167 3.94 -5.38 -5.77
CA LEU A 167 4.50 -5.16 -4.44
C LEU A 167 5.12 -3.77 -4.26
N LEU A 168 5.73 -3.21 -5.32
CA LEU A 168 6.40 -1.90 -5.28
C LEU A 168 5.60 -0.79 -5.95
N ASN A 169 4.53 -1.14 -6.67
CA ASN A 169 3.81 -0.21 -7.55
C ASN A 169 4.75 0.53 -8.52
N GLU A 170 5.83 -0.12 -8.99
CA GLU A 170 6.78 0.49 -9.92
C GLU A 170 7.19 -0.52 -11.00
N LEU A 171 7.58 -0.02 -12.17
CA LEU A 171 8.07 -0.86 -13.25
C LEU A 171 9.44 -1.47 -12.89
N PRO A 172 9.72 -2.73 -13.24
CA PRO A 172 11.01 -3.37 -12.96
C PRO A 172 12.22 -2.61 -13.51
N SER A 173 12.04 -1.88 -14.62
CA SER A 173 13.05 -1.02 -15.24
C SER A 173 13.35 0.28 -14.48
N LEU A 174 12.55 0.61 -13.47
CA LEU A 174 12.71 1.81 -12.64
C LEU A 174 12.90 1.46 -11.16
N ALA A 175 12.28 0.38 -10.70
CA ALA A 175 12.33 -0.05 -9.31
C ALA A 175 13.74 -0.42 -8.86
N SER A 176 14.15 -0.01 -7.66
CA SER A 176 15.41 -0.38 -7.03
C SER A 176 15.43 -1.88 -6.71
N ALA A 177 16.52 -2.56 -7.07
CA ALA A 177 16.75 -3.93 -6.67
C ALA A 177 16.85 -4.07 -5.14
N HIS A 178 17.41 -3.08 -4.44
CA HIS A 178 17.46 -3.02 -2.98
C HIS A 178 16.06 -3.01 -2.36
N ALA A 179 15.15 -2.17 -2.87
CA ALA A 179 13.77 -2.10 -2.36
C ALA A 179 13.02 -3.43 -2.52
N PHE A 180 13.23 -4.12 -3.64
CA PHE A 180 12.64 -5.44 -3.86
C PHE A 180 13.29 -6.53 -2.99
N ALA A 181 14.63 -6.52 -2.85
CA ALA A 181 15.37 -7.43 -1.99
C ALA A 181 15.00 -7.25 -0.51
N ALA A 182 14.83 -5.99 -0.03
CA ALA A 182 14.38 -5.67 1.32
C ALA A 182 13.02 -6.32 1.63
N LEU A 183 12.08 -6.17 0.69
CA LEU A 183 10.75 -6.78 0.82
C LEU A 183 10.82 -8.32 0.91
N LEU A 184 11.60 -8.95 0.01
CA LEU A 184 11.77 -10.40 0.02
C LEU A 184 12.44 -10.90 1.30
N ARG A 185 13.45 -10.17 1.79
CA ARG A 185 14.15 -10.48 3.04
C ARG A 185 13.22 -10.37 4.23
N THR A 186 12.51 -9.25 4.37
CA THR A 186 11.55 -9.03 5.46
C THR A 186 10.47 -10.11 5.44
N GLY A 187 9.91 -10.42 4.26
CA GLY A 187 8.93 -11.50 4.11
C GLY A 187 9.48 -12.87 4.52
N ALA A 188 10.71 -13.21 4.12
CA ALA A 188 11.35 -14.47 4.49
C ALA A 188 11.63 -14.56 6.01
N ASP A 189 12.10 -13.48 6.62
CA ASP A 189 12.33 -13.42 8.07
C ASP A 189 11.03 -13.58 8.86
N ARG A 190 9.94 -12.95 8.38
CA ARG A 190 8.61 -13.10 9.01
C ARG A 190 8.07 -14.53 8.87
N VAL A 191 8.23 -15.16 7.72
CA VAL A 191 7.87 -16.59 7.57
C VAL A 191 8.68 -17.47 8.51
N ARG A 192 9.96 -17.19 8.69
CA ARG A 192 10.83 -17.92 9.61
C ARG A 192 10.41 -17.77 11.07
N THR A 193 10.00 -16.56 11.49
CA THR A 193 9.65 -16.24 12.89
C THR A 193 8.19 -16.53 13.24
N HIS A 194 7.25 -16.34 12.30
CA HIS A 194 5.81 -16.47 12.54
C HIS A 194 5.16 -17.66 11.80
N GLY A 195 5.96 -18.43 11.06
CA GLY A 195 5.48 -19.58 10.30
C GLY A 195 4.89 -19.24 8.93
N PRO A 196 4.43 -20.27 8.19
CA PRO A 196 4.01 -20.15 6.79
C PRO A 196 2.79 -19.25 6.58
N GLU A 197 1.99 -19.00 7.60
CA GLU A 197 0.83 -18.11 7.55
C GLU A 197 1.24 -16.66 7.24
N ALA A 198 2.46 -16.24 7.63
CA ALA A 198 3.01 -14.93 7.31
C ALA A 198 3.18 -14.68 5.79
N ALA A 199 3.24 -15.74 4.98
CA ALA A 199 3.29 -15.61 3.52
C ALA A 199 1.92 -15.40 2.87
N ARG A 200 0.83 -15.53 3.61
CA ARG A 200 -0.52 -15.35 3.06
C ARG A 200 -0.83 -13.87 2.83
N ILE A 201 -1.67 -13.63 1.85
CA ILE A 201 -2.25 -12.31 1.59
C ILE A 201 -3.73 -12.36 1.93
N GLY A 202 -4.18 -11.44 2.77
CA GLY A 202 -5.55 -11.30 3.22
C GLY A 202 -6.23 -10.06 2.64
N TYR A 203 -7.54 -10.04 2.77
CA TYR A 203 -8.39 -8.92 2.37
C TYR A 203 -9.46 -8.64 3.43
N PRO A 204 -9.93 -7.39 3.57
CA PRO A 204 -11.06 -7.07 4.41
C PRO A 204 -12.36 -7.62 3.81
N THR A 205 -13.25 -8.14 4.66
CA THR A 205 -14.57 -8.66 4.26
C THR A 205 -15.66 -7.60 4.22
N VAL A 206 -15.28 -6.36 4.47
CA VAL A 206 -16.10 -5.13 4.39
C VAL A 206 -15.31 -4.05 3.66
N ASP A 207 -15.95 -2.94 3.27
CA ASP A 207 -15.27 -1.82 2.64
C ASP A 207 -14.27 -1.13 3.59
N LEU A 208 -13.31 -0.36 3.03
CA LEU A 208 -12.27 0.31 3.80
C LEU A 208 -12.81 1.37 4.77
N GLY A 209 -13.97 1.96 4.47
CA GLY A 209 -14.64 2.90 5.35
C GLY A 209 -14.96 2.24 6.70
N GLN A 210 -15.64 1.10 6.64
CA GLN A 210 -15.98 0.29 7.82
C GLN A 210 -14.74 -0.32 8.46
N PHE A 211 -13.82 -0.82 7.65
CA PHE A 211 -12.64 -1.55 8.12
C PHE A 211 -11.67 -0.69 8.92
N TYR A 212 -11.38 0.53 8.45
CA TYR A 212 -10.42 1.43 9.10
C TYR A 212 -11.06 2.68 9.68
N ILE A 213 -11.82 3.43 8.84
CA ILE A 213 -12.10 4.84 9.10
C ILE A 213 -13.12 4.98 10.21
N GLU A 214 -14.28 4.37 10.05
CA GLU A 214 -15.36 4.46 11.03
C GLU A 214 -14.98 3.83 12.37
N ALA A 215 -14.26 2.69 12.32
CA ALA A 215 -13.80 2.01 13.52
C ALA A 215 -12.75 2.87 14.26
N ALA A 216 -11.80 3.47 13.54
CA ALA A 216 -10.84 4.40 14.13
C ALA A 216 -11.52 5.65 14.69
N GLN A 217 -12.51 6.22 14.00
CA GLN A 217 -13.28 7.37 14.50
C GLN A 217 -14.02 7.04 15.81
N ARG A 218 -14.69 5.88 15.87
CA ARG A 218 -15.34 5.42 17.12
C ARG A 218 -14.33 5.24 18.26
N THR A 219 -13.17 4.66 17.96
CA THR A 219 -12.12 4.44 18.97
C THR A 219 -11.52 5.76 19.44
N MET A 220 -11.19 6.67 18.53
CA MET A 220 -10.68 8.01 18.86
C MET A 220 -11.69 8.80 19.70
N ALA A 221 -12.99 8.77 19.35
CA ALA A 221 -14.04 9.43 20.14
C ALA A 221 -14.13 8.85 21.57
N ARG A 222 -14.06 7.51 21.71
CA ARG A 222 -14.04 6.86 23.03
C ARG A 222 -12.82 7.22 23.87
N LEU A 223 -11.67 7.42 23.22
CA LEU A 223 -10.42 7.81 23.88
C LEU A 223 -10.29 9.34 24.10
N GLY A 224 -11.27 10.14 23.68
CA GLY A 224 -11.27 11.59 23.86
C GLY A 224 -10.36 12.34 22.90
N VAL A 225 -9.99 11.77 21.76
CA VAL A 225 -9.22 12.45 20.72
C VAL A 225 -10.06 13.55 20.08
N ASP A 226 -9.55 14.79 20.04
CA ASP A 226 -10.17 15.91 19.34
C ASP A 226 -9.84 15.83 17.84
N VAL A 227 -10.79 15.32 17.04
CA VAL A 227 -10.64 15.19 15.58
C VAL A 227 -11.19 16.42 14.88
N ARG A 228 -10.32 17.19 14.23
CA ARG A 228 -10.68 18.40 13.48
C ARG A 228 -10.50 18.19 11.98
N LEU A 229 -11.60 18.00 11.29
CA LEU A 229 -11.65 17.96 9.83
C LEU A 229 -11.63 19.37 9.22
N ARG A 230 -11.26 19.48 7.95
CA ARG A 230 -11.10 20.77 7.23
C ARG A 230 -10.18 21.76 7.96
N SER A 231 -9.23 21.23 8.73
CA SER A 231 -8.28 21.96 9.58
C SER A 231 -6.87 21.79 9.02
N ARG A 232 -6.55 22.55 7.97
CA ARG A 232 -5.26 22.45 7.28
C ARG A 232 -4.17 23.16 8.08
N ALA A 233 -3.24 22.39 8.64
CA ALA A 233 -2.00 22.92 9.17
C ALA A 233 -1.10 23.42 8.03
N VAL A 234 -0.47 24.58 8.20
CA VAL A 234 0.39 25.22 7.20
C VAL A 234 1.82 25.38 7.67
N ARG A 235 2.04 25.42 8.99
CA ARG A 235 3.37 25.59 9.58
C ARG A 235 3.44 25.01 11.00
N VAL A 236 4.59 24.41 11.35
CA VAL A 236 4.93 24.08 12.74
C VAL A 236 5.50 25.34 13.39
N THR A 237 5.00 25.71 14.56
CA THR A 237 5.55 26.81 15.35
C THR A 237 6.67 26.32 16.25
N VAL A 238 7.77 27.07 16.30
CA VAL A 238 9.00 26.68 17.03
C VAL A 238 9.42 27.82 17.95
N ALA A 239 9.74 27.50 19.19
CA ALA A 239 10.40 28.42 20.13
C ALA A 239 11.37 27.64 21.02
N ASP A 240 12.50 28.24 21.40
CA ASP A 240 13.50 27.66 22.29
C ASP A 240 13.96 26.23 21.91
N GLY A 241 14.11 25.98 20.60
CA GLY A 241 14.54 24.67 20.08
C GLY A 241 13.48 23.55 20.20
N ARG A 242 12.21 23.88 20.38
CA ARG A 242 11.09 22.94 20.49
C ARG A 242 9.92 23.36 19.63
N ALA A 243 9.17 22.40 19.15
CA ALA A 243 7.85 22.66 18.56
C ALA A 243 6.88 23.09 19.68
N THR A 244 6.16 24.18 19.46
CA THR A 244 5.20 24.74 20.40
C THR A 244 3.76 24.59 19.96
N GLY A 245 3.55 24.11 18.73
CA GLY A 245 2.23 23.91 18.13
C GLY A 245 2.25 24.04 16.62
N VAL A 246 1.11 24.36 16.06
CA VAL A 246 0.92 24.49 14.62
C VAL A 246 0.03 25.68 14.27
N GLU A 247 0.30 26.34 13.15
CA GLU A 247 -0.56 27.33 12.54
C GLU A 247 -1.46 26.69 11.50
N LEU A 248 -2.73 27.07 11.46
CA LEU A 248 -3.71 26.61 10.49
C LEU A 248 -3.88 27.62 9.34
N SER A 249 -4.49 27.18 8.25
CA SER A 249 -4.73 28.01 7.06
C SER A 249 -5.66 29.20 7.29
N ASP A 250 -6.51 29.16 8.31
CA ASP A 250 -7.36 30.27 8.76
C ASP A 250 -6.64 31.25 9.72
N LYS A 251 -5.34 31.08 9.92
CA LYS A 251 -4.46 31.84 10.82
C LYS A 251 -4.68 31.57 12.31
N SER A 252 -5.54 30.64 12.69
CA SER A 252 -5.61 30.16 14.05
C SER A 252 -4.42 29.28 14.39
N SER A 253 -4.16 29.05 15.68
CA SER A 253 -3.06 28.23 16.14
C SER A 253 -3.56 27.16 17.14
N VAL A 254 -2.90 26.00 17.12
CA VAL A 254 -3.13 24.93 18.09
C VAL A 254 -1.82 24.68 18.83
N ALA A 255 -1.79 24.99 20.12
CA ALA A 255 -0.62 24.77 20.98
C ALA A 255 -0.46 23.26 21.25
N ALA A 256 0.80 22.82 21.37
CA ALA A 256 1.11 21.43 21.66
C ALA A 256 2.48 21.25 22.33
N ASP A 257 2.58 20.31 23.25
CA ASP A 257 3.86 19.89 23.87
C ASP A 257 4.68 19.01 22.92
N ALA A 258 4.02 18.31 21.99
CA ALA A 258 4.67 17.57 20.91
C ALA A 258 3.78 17.54 19.64
N VAL A 259 4.44 17.42 18.48
CA VAL A 259 3.80 17.41 17.17
C VAL A 259 4.27 16.17 16.39
N VAL A 260 3.34 15.48 15.72
CA VAL A 260 3.65 14.39 14.77
C VAL A 260 3.13 14.76 13.39
N LEU A 261 4.03 14.80 12.40
CA LEU A 261 3.69 15.05 11.00
C LEU A 261 3.41 13.72 10.29
N ALA A 262 2.14 13.38 10.16
CA ALA A 262 1.66 12.14 9.52
C ALA A 262 1.08 12.41 8.11
N VAL A 263 1.69 13.31 7.37
CA VAL A 263 1.32 13.69 6.00
C VAL A 263 2.21 13.00 4.96
N PRO A 264 1.76 12.85 3.70
CA PRO A 264 2.63 12.38 2.62
C PRO A 264 3.86 13.29 2.42
N SER A 265 4.99 12.73 1.94
CA SER A 265 6.24 13.47 1.72
C SER A 265 6.04 14.76 0.93
N TRP A 266 5.24 14.73 -0.14
CA TRP A 266 4.96 15.89 -1.00
C TRP A 266 4.13 17.02 -0.35
N ASN A 267 3.61 16.80 0.85
CA ASN A 267 2.88 17.81 1.63
C ASN A 267 3.69 18.41 2.79
N LEU A 268 4.94 17.97 2.97
CA LEU A 268 5.77 18.39 4.10
C LEU A 268 6.34 19.81 3.97
N ARG A 269 6.58 20.26 2.74
CA ARG A 269 7.43 21.42 2.47
C ARG A 269 7.03 22.65 3.31
N SER A 270 5.79 23.08 3.22
CA SER A 270 5.33 24.27 3.98
C SER A 270 5.31 24.07 5.49
N LEU A 271 5.16 22.82 5.96
CA LEU A 271 5.14 22.52 7.38
C LEU A 271 6.53 22.61 8.03
N LEU A 272 7.59 22.45 7.25
CA LEU A 272 8.98 22.35 7.70
C LEU A 272 9.87 23.52 7.27
N ASP A 273 9.33 24.53 6.58
CA ASP A 273 10.15 25.64 6.04
C ASP A 273 10.97 26.37 7.12
N ASP A 274 10.40 26.56 8.33
CA ASP A 274 11.04 27.25 9.44
C ASP A 274 11.52 26.28 10.55
N VAL A 275 11.59 24.97 10.27
CA VAL A 275 12.00 23.96 11.26
C VAL A 275 13.49 23.66 11.10
N PRO A 276 14.35 24.02 12.07
CA PRO A 276 15.78 23.70 12.02
C PRO A 276 16.04 22.20 11.92
N GLY A 277 17.07 21.79 11.16
CA GLY A 277 17.48 20.40 11.04
C GLY A 277 16.47 19.50 10.32
N SER A 278 15.59 20.09 9.49
CA SER A 278 14.60 19.35 8.68
C SER A 278 15.05 19.10 7.23
N GLU A 279 16.35 19.27 6.96
CA GLU A 279 16.93 19.22 5.60
C GLU A 279 16.64 17.88 4.92
N ASP A 280 16.85 16.75 5.61
CA ASP A 280 16.61 15.40 5.07
C ASP A 280 15.14 15.18 4.75
N ALA A 281 14.24 15.61 5.64
CA ALA A 281 12.80 15.49 5.41
C ALA A 281 12.34 16.37 4.22
N ARG A 282 12.92 17.56 4.06
CA ARG A 282 12.66 18.45 2.91
C ARG A 282 13.23 17.89 1.61
N LEU A 283 14.40 17.24 1.68
CA LEU A 283 15.00 16.53 0.56
C LEU A 283 14.09 15.38 0.11
N ALA A 284 13.63 14.55 1.05
CA ALA A 284 12.66 13.49 0.80
C ALA A 284 11.37 14.04 0.18
N ALA A 285 10.83 15.15 0.72
CA ALA A 285 9.65 15.81 0.18
C ALA A 285 9.81 16.26 -1.29
N LYS A 286 11.04 16.53 -1.73
CA LYS A 286 11.35 16.96 -3.08
C LYS A 286 11.60 15.79 -4.04
N GLN A 287 12.20 14.71 -3.56
CA GLN A 287 12.74 13.64 -4.40
C GLN A 287 11.86 12.37 -4.43
N LEU A 288 11.04 12.13 -3.40
CA LEU A 288 10.10 11.01 -3.40
C LEU A 288 8.90 11.31 -4.29
N GLU A 289 9.06 11.04 -5.58
CA GLU A 289 8.01 11.27 -6.58
C GLU A 289 6.82 10.33 -6.38
N PRO A 290 5.58 10.82 -6.50
CA PRO A 290 4.41 9.97 -6.42
C PRO A 290 4.20 9.14 -7.69
N ILE A 291 3.70 7.91 -7.51
CA ILE A 291 3.33 6.99 -8.58
C ILE A 291 1.82 6.79 -8.60
N PRO A 292 1.23 6.69 -9.81
CA PRO A 292 -0.20 6.46 -9.95
C PRO A 292 -0.60 4.98 -9.82
N ILE A 293 -1.85 4.78 -9.38
CA ILE A 293 -2.61 3.55 -9.56
C ILE A 293 -3.92 3.92 -10.25
N MET A 294 -4.30 3.14 -11.27
CA MET A 294 -5.60 3.24 -11.92
C MET A 294 -6.50 2.14 -11.41
N ASN A 295 -7.68 2.52 -10.93
CA ASN A 295 -8.71 1.59 -10.52
C ASN A 295 -9.97 1.80 -11.35
N ALA A 296 -10.74 0.74 -11.54
CA ALA A 296 -12.09 0.80 -12.06
C ALA A 296 -12.97 -0.23 -11.37
N TYR A 297 -14.22 0.12 -11.14
CA TYR A 297 -15.24 -0.78 -10.65
C TYR A 297 -16.21 -1.06 -11.78
N VAL A 298 -16.36 -2.34 -12.13
CA VAL A 298 -17.22 -2.79 -13.22
C VAL A 298 -18.36 -3.60 -12.65
N LEU A 299 -19.59 -3.16 -12.92
CA LEU A 299 -20.81 -3.85 -12.55
C LEU A 299 -21.34 -4.59 -13.77
N LEU A 300 -21.49 -5.91 -13.66
CA LEU A 300 -21.92 -6.80 -14.74
C LEU A 300 -23.23 -7.51 -14.38
N ASP A 301 -24.06 -7.84 -15.37
CA ASP A 301 -25.30 -8.61 -15.21
C ASP A 301 -25.06 -10.12 -14.98
N ARG A 302 -23.85 -10.59 -15.14
CA ARG A 302 -23.47 -12.02 -14.94
C ARG A 302 -22.04 -12.17 -14.43
N PRO A 303 -21.69 -13.30 -13.80
CA PRO A 303 -20.38 -13.51 -13.22
C PRO A 303 -19.28 -13.72 -14.26
N LEU A 304 -18.07 -13.26 -13.98
CA LEU A 304 -16.88 -13.46 -14.82
C LEU A 304 -16.33 -14.89 -14.78
N GLY A 305 -16.68 -15.68 -13.77
CA GLY A 305 -16.08 -17.00 -13.56
C GLY A 305 -14.63 -16.92 -13.05
N THR A 306 -14.41 -16.06 -12.06
CA THR A 306 -13.14 -15.98 -11.33
C THR A 306 -12.85 -17.28 -10.57
N VAL A 307 -11.60 -17.74 -10.54
CA VAL A 307 -11.21 -18.98 -9.84
C VAL A 307 -10.86 -18.74 -8.36
N ALA A 308 -10.59 -17.49 -7.99
CA ALA A 308 -10.22 -17.07 -6.62
C ALA A 308 -10.84 -15.71 -6.29
N PRO A 309 -10.80 -15.23 -5.02
CA PRO A 309 -11.27 -13.90 -4.65
C PRO A 309 -10.58 -12.78 -5.40
N TRP A 310 -9.35 -12.98 -5.83
CA TRP A 310 -8.65 -12.10 -6.78
C TRP A 310 -7.75 -12.89 -7.72
N GLU A 311 -7.52 -12.31 -8.88
CA GLU A 311 -6.67 -12.88 -9.92
C GLU A 311 -5.68 -11.83 -10.43
N SER A 312 -4.42 -12.23 -10.62
CA SER A 312 -3.46 -11.48 -11.43
C SER A 312 -3.67 -11.80 -12.89
N LEU A 313 -3.74 -10.77 -13.74
CA LEU A 313 -3.85 -10.93 -15.19
C LEU A 313 -2.48 -10.71 -15.83
N LEU A 314 -2.01 -11.70 -16.59
CA LEU A 314 -0.75 -11.62 -17.29
C LEU A 314 -0.93 -10.99 -18.68
N ASP A 315 0.04 -10.18 -19.10
CA ASP A 315 0.04 -9.49 -20.39
C ASP A 315 -1.26 -8.71 -20.67
N SER A 316 -1.76 -8.00 -19.66
CA SER A 316 -3.02 -7.25 -19.70
C SER A 316 -2.80 -5.83 -19.19
N ASP A 317 -3.61 -4.89 -19.66
CA ASP A 317 -3.70 -3.54 -19.09
C ASP A 317 -4.29 -3.55 -17.66
N ILE A 318 -4.93 -4.65 -17.26
CA ILE A 318 -5.42 -4.89 -15.89
C ILE A 318 -4.40 -5.77 -15.19
N GLY A 319 -3.79 -5.26 -14.13
CA GLY A 319 -2.89 -6.07 -13.31
C GLY A 319 -3.61 -7.08 -12.43
N TRP A 320 -4.73 -6.65 -11.81
CA TRP A 320 -5.47 -7.41 -10.82
C TRP A 320 -6.97 -7.23 -10.98
N VAL A 321 -7.72 -8.34 -10.85
CA VAL A 321 -9.18 -8.36 -10.77
C VAL A 321 -9.57 -8.91 -9.41
N PHE A 322 -10.38 -8.16 -8.66
CA PHE A 322 -10.93 -8.56 -7.37
C PHE A 322 -12.43 -8.80 -7.52
N ASP A 323 -12.87 -9.98 -7.15
CA ASP A 323 -14.28 -10.38 -7.15
C ASP A 323 -14.92 -9.94 -5.84
N ARG A 324 -15.62 -8.80 -5.88
CA ARG A 324 -16.22 -8.19 -4.69
C ARG A 324 -17.31 -9.07 -4.08
N ASP A 325 -18.02 -9.85 -4.88
CA ASP A 325 -19.05 -10.76 -4.37
C ASP A 325 -18.43 -11.90 -3.55
N ARG A 326 -17.28 -12.43 -4.00
CA ARG A 326 -16.53 -13.43 -3.22
C ARG A 326 -15.89 -12.85 -1.96
N MET A 327 -15.55 -11.58 -1.97
CA MET A 327 -14.89 -10.91 -0.85
C MET A 327 -15.88 -10.41 0.20
N HIS A 328 -17.00 -9.80 -0.24
CA HIS A 328 -17.94 -9.07 0.62
C HIS A 328 -19.32 -9.69 0.68
N GLY A 329 -19.58 -10.74 -0.09
CA GLY A 329 -20.88 -11.37 -0.26
C GLY A 329 -21.62 -10.90 -1.51
N PRO A 330 -22.61 -11.70 -1.96
CA PRO A 330 -23.38 -11.42 -3.17
C PRO A 330 -24.24 -10.17 -3.04
N ARG A 331 -24.42 -9.46 -4.12
CA ARG A 331 -25.27 -8.26 -4.19
C ARG A 331 -26.76 -8.64 -4.21
N PRO A 332 -27.62 -7.84 -3.56
CA PRO A 332 -29.05 -8.12 -3.52
C PRO A 332 -29.77 -7.95 -4.88
N ASP A 333 -29.19 -7.16 -5.80
CA ASP A 333 -29.74 -6.90 -7.13
C ASP A 333 -29.38 -7.97 -8.18
N GLY A 334 -28.59 -8.98 -7.79
CA GLY A 334 -28.17 -10.06 -8.68
C GLY A 334 -27.07 -9.67 -9.68
N ASN A 335 -26.61 -8.44 -9.69
CA ASN A 335 -25.44 -8.01 -10.47
C ASN A 335 -24.14 -8.37 -9.75
N HIS A 336 -23.02 -8.35 -10.50
CA HIS A 336 -21.71 -8.75 -10.02
C HIS A 336 -20.70 -7.60 -10.10
N LEU A 337 -20.08 -7.25 -8.96
CA LEU A 337 -19.14 -6.15 -8.87
C LEU A 337 -17.69 -6.65 -8.85
N TYR A 338 -16.88 -6.08 -9.75
CA TYR A 338 -15.44 -6.36 -9.84
C TYR A 338 -14.64 -5.08 -9.68
N ALA A 339 -13.57 -5.13 -8.87
CA ALA A 339 -12.57 -4.07 -8.82
C ALA A 339 -11.38 -4.46 -9.71
N LEU A 340 -11.03 -3.56 -10.63
CA LEU A 340 -9.89 -3.69 -11.52
C LEU A 340 -8.79 -2.75 -11.03
N THR A 341 -7.57 -3.24 -10.86
CA THR A 341 -6.44 -2.43 -10.39
C THR A 341 -5.25 -2.56 -11.34
N THR A 342 -4.70 -1.43 -11.75
CA THR A 342 -3.48 -1.33 -12.56
C THR A 342 -2.47 -0.50 -11.80
N CYS A 343 -1.42 -1.14 -11.31
CA CYS A 343 -0.26 -0.50 -10.67
C CYS A 343 0.64 0.15 -11.74
N ALA A 344 1.50 1.09 -11.32
CA ALA A 344 2.43 1.82 -12.20
C ALA A 344 1.74 2.34 -13.48
N SER A 345 0.53 2.86 -13.35
CA SER A 345 -0.40 3.15 -14.45
C SER A 345 -0.10 4.46 -15.18
N TYR A 346 1.18 4.72 -15.47
CA TYR A 346 1.65 5.95 -16.09
C TYR A 346 0.95 6.27 -17.42
N ASP A 347 0.69 5.26 -18.27
CA ASP A 347 0.08 5.46 -19.57
C ASP A 347 -1.44 5.66 -19.48
N LEU A 348 -2.11 4.93 -18.58
CA LEU A 348 -3.54 5.12 -18.36
C LEU A 348 -3.86 6.51 -17.80
N MET A 349 -2.98 7.08 -17.00
CA MET A 349 -3.16 8.44 -16.46
C MET A 349 -3.10 9.56 -17.51
N LYS A 350 -2.57 9.29 -18.69
CA LYS A 350 -2.55 10.25 -19.82
C LYS A 350 -3.89 10.29 -20.55
N LEU A 351 -4.80 9.35 -20.26
CA LEU A 351 -6.09 9.19 -20.91
C LEU A 351 -7.21 9.83 -20.08
N GLY A 352 -8.30 10.24 -20.75
CA GLY A 352 -9.55 10.58 -20.06
C GLY A 352 -10.30 9.35 -19.57
N ASN A 353 -11.17 9.51 -18.56
CA ASN A 353 -11.88 8.39 -17.92
C ASN A 353 -12.66 7.50 -18.90
N ALA A 354 -13.27 8.06 -19.94
CA ALA A 354 -13.98 7.27 -20.96
C ALA A 354 -13.02 6.34 -21.73
N ALA A 355 -11.88 6.85 -22.17
CA ALA A 355 -10.89 6.05 -22.89
C ALA A 355 -10.23 4.99 -21.97
N VAL A 356 -10.05 5.29 -20.68
CA VAL A 356 -9.62 4.31 -19.68
C VAL A 356 -10.67 3.22 -19.53
N ALA A 357 -11.94 3.58 -19.40
CA ALA A 357 -13.04 2.61 -19.28
C ALA A 357 -13.08 1.66 -20.48
N ASP A 358 -13.03 2.19 -21.72
CA ASP A 358 -13.02 1.41 -22.94
C ASP A 358 -11.83 0.45 -23.00
N ARG A 359 -10.64 0.92 -22.65
CA ARG A 359 -9.41 0.13 -22.65
C ARG A 359 -9.45 -1.00 -21.61
N LEU A 360 -9.90 -0.72 -20.39
CA LEU A 360 -10.03 -1.73 -19.33
C LEU A 360 -11.14 -2.74 -19.66
N LEU A 361 -12.27 -2.32 -20.24
CA LEU A 361 -13.31 -3.25 -20.69
C LEU A 361 -12.84 -4.14 -21.84
N ALA A 362 -12.06 -3.61 -22.77
CA ALA A 362 -11.44 -4.42 -23.83
C ALA A 362 -10.48 -5.48 -23.25
N ALA A 363 -9.62 -5.08 -22.28
CA ALA A 363 -8.73 -5.99 -21.61
C ALA A 363 -9.48 -7.06 -20.78
N LEU A 364 -10.57 -6.67 -20.11
CA LEU A 364 -11.43 -7.59 -19.36
C LEU A 364 -12.06 -8.65 -20.30
N ARG A 365 -12.60 -8.22 -21.44
CA ARG A 365 -13.20 -9.11 -22.46
C ARG A 365 -12.17 -10.02 -23.14
N ALA A 366 -10.93 -9.57 -23.27
CA ALA A 366 -9.83 -10.39 -23.76
C ALA A 366 -9.46 -11.51 -22.77
N SER A 367 -9.50 -11.19 -21.47
CA SER A 367 -9.09 -12.11 -20.40
C SER A 367 -10.19 -13.04 -19.91
N TYR A 368 -11.46 -12.63 -19.99
CA TYR A 368 -12.61 -13.41 -19.50
C TYR A 368 -13.60 -13.69 -20.62
N PRO A 369 -13.78 -14.94 -21.07
CA PRO A 369 -14.79 -15.27 -22.06
C PRO A 369 -16.20 -14.82 -21.66
N ALA A 370 -16.58 -14.98 -20.40
CA ALA A 370 -17.88 -14.54 -19.88
C ALA A 370 -18.10 -13.01 -20.00
N ALA A 371 -17.05 -12.20 -19.94
CA ALA A 371 -17.16 -10.74 -20.09
C ALA A 371 -17.58 -10.31 -21.50
N ARG A 372 -17.44 -11.17 -22.51
CA ARG A 372 -17.88 -10.89 -23.90
C ARG A 372 -19.38 -10.95 -24.03
N GLU A 373 -20.03 -11.78 -23.21
CA GLU A 373 -21.48 -12.01 -23.21
C GLU A 373 -22.18 -11.16 -22.14
N ALA A 374 -21.43 -10.61 -21.19
CA ALA A 374 -21.96 -9.79 -20.11
C ALA A 374 -22.35 -8.38 -20.59
N ASN A 375 -23.50 -7.91 -20.12
CA ASN A 375 -23.83 -6.50 -20.22
C ASN A 375 -23.14 -5.73 -19.10
N VAL A 376 -22.49 -4.63 -19.46
CA VAL A 376 -21.91 -3.69 -18.51
C VAL A 376 -23.04 -2.79 -18.00
N VAL A 377 -23.43 -2.99 -16.74
CA VAL A 377 -24.44 -2.15 -16.07
C VAL A 377 -23.84 -0.80 -15.70
N ASP A 378 -22.61 -0.80 -15.20
CA ASP A 378 -21.84 0.39 -14.90
C ASP A 378 -20.33 0.15 -14.95
N ILE A 379 -19.59 1.23 -15.19
CA ILE A 379 -18.15 1.30 -14.95
C ILE A 379 -17.79 2.65 -14.30
N THR A 380 -17.19 2.59 -13.14
CA THR A 380 -16.68 3.75 -12.41
C THR A 380 -15.15 3.73 -12.42
N VAL A 381 -14.52 4.68 -13.10
CA VAL A 381 -13.06 4.85 -13.15
C VAL A 381 -12.60 5.72 -11.98
N VAL A 382 -11.63 5.25 -11.22
CA VAL A 382 -11.07 5.92 -10.04
C VAL A 382 -9.55 6.10 -10.22
N PRO A 383 -9.11 7.18 -10.89
CA PRO A 383 -7.69 7.48 -11.04
C PRO A 383 -7.11 7.98 -9.70
N TRP A 384 -5.95 7.43 -9.31
CA TRP A 384 -5.24 7.87 -8.12
C TRP A 384 -3.79 8.25 -8.45
N PRO A 385 -3.56 9.53 -8.82
CA PRO A 385 -2.25 9.96 -9.37
C PRO A 385 -1.11 9.95 -8.34
N LYS A 386 -1.42 10.00 -7.06
CA LYS A 386 -0.44 10.00 -5.95
C LYS A 386 -0.72 8.86 -4.98
N ALA A 387 -0.65 7.61 -5.50
CA ALA A 387 -0.98 6.43 -4.70
C ALA A 387 0.15 6.06 -3.73
N THR A 388 1.36 5.96 -4.25
CA THR A 388 2.57 5.59 -3.50
C THR A 388 3.70 6.56 -3.87
N PHE A 389 4.83 6.52 -3.17
CA PHE A 389 6.07 7.09 -3.70
C PHE A 389 6.82 6.05 -4.53
N SER A 390 7.67 6.50 -5.46
CA SER A 390 8.49 5.64 -6.30
C SER A 390 9.66 5.05 -5.51
N SER A 391 9.78 3.73 -5.51
CA SER A 391 10.92 3.00 -4.96
C SER A 391 12.03 2.84 -6.01
N ARG A 392 12.43 3.94 -6.67
CA ARG A 392 13.50 3.95 -7.68
C ARG A 392 14.89 3.78 -7.07
N VAL A 393 15.84 3.53 -7.92
CA VAL A 393 17.28 3.50 -7.59
C VAL A 393 17.68 4.74 -6.77
N GLY A 394 18.44 4.54 -5.68
CA GLY A 394 18.91 5.58 -4.76
C GLY A 394 17.86 6.06 -3.74
N MET A 395 16.64 5.55 -3.75
CA MET A 395 15.59 6.04 -2.84
C MET A 395 15.72 5.54 -1.40
N SER A 396 16.47 4.46 -1.15
CA SER A 396 16.69 3.95 0.21
C SER A 396 17.41 4.95 1.10
N THR A 397 18.36 5.68 0.54
CA THR A 397 19.18 6.67 1.25
C THR A 397 18.50 8.01 1.49
N ILE A 398 17.38 8.28 0.78
CA ILE A 398 16.67 9.57 0.85
C ILE A 398 15.57 9.55 1.91
N ARG A 399 15.09 8.37 2.30
CA ARG A 399 14.03 8.22 3.29
C ARG A 399 14.54 8.62 4.68
N PRO A 400 14.02 9.73 5.28
CA PRO A 400 14.48 10.17 6.60
C PRO A 400 13.95 9.26 7.70
N GLY A 401 14.61 9.23 8.84
CA GLY A 401 14.08 8.62 10.06
C GLY A 401 12.81 9.31 10.57
N ASN A 402 12.25 8.79 11.65
CA ASN A 402 11.09 9.40 12.33
C ASN A 402 11.47 10.60 13.19
N ALA A 403 12.71 10.66 13.69
CA ALA A 403 13.20 11.75 14.52
C ALA A 403 13.53 12.99 13.67
N THR A 404 13.36 14.17 14.26
CA THR A 404 13.86 15.44 13.71
C THR A 404 14.88 16.05 14.68
N ALA A 405 15.47 17.19 14.31
CA ALA A 405 16.35 17.92 15.23
C ALA A 405 15.59 18.51 16.42
N LEU A 406 14.28 18.71 16.33
CA LEU A 406 13.45 19.12 17.45
C LEU A 406 13.01 17.89 18.25
N PRO A 407 13.31 17.78 19.53
CA PRO A 407 13.10 16.56 20.31
C PRO A 407 11.62 16.16 20.43
N ASN A 408 10.69 17.09 20.28
CA ASN A 408 9.26 16.89 20.39
C ASN A 408 8.51 17.00 19.03
N LEU A 409 9.24 16.88 17.92
CA LEU A 409 8.67 16.82 16.58
C LEU A 409 9.08 15.52 15.92
N ALA A 410 8.10 14.69 15.56
CA ALA A 410 8.34 13.42 14.86
C ALA A 410 7.65 13.39 13.50
N LEU A 411 8.21 12.57 12.58
CA LEU A 411 7.67 12.27 11.28
C LEU A 411 7.01 10.89 11.31
N ALA A 412 5.86 10.74 10.65
CA ALA A 412 5.19 9.46 10.47
C ALA A 412 4.68 9.32 9.03
N GLY A 413 4.74 8.12 8.52
CA GLY A 413 4.26 7.77 7.18
C GLY A 413 5.13 6.71 6.52
N ASP A 414 4.58 6.05 5.51
CA ASP A 414 5.25 5.00 4.74
C ASP A 414 6.56 5.46 4.06
N TRP A 415 6.71 6.74 3.84
CA TRP A 415 7.87 7.38 3.21
C TRP A 415 9.07 7.59 4.16
N THR A 416 8.91 7.45 5.47
CA THR A 416 10.04 7.45 6.42
C THR A 416 10.84 6.16 6.30
N HIS A 417 12.09 6.15 6.74
CA HIS A 417 12.94 4.96 6.74
C HIS A 417 12.34 3.87 7.63
N ASN A 418 11.93 2.77 7.03
CA ASN A 418 11.40 1.59 7.71
C ASN A 418 11.68 0.33 6.87
N ASP A 419 11.29 -0.85 7.39
CA ASP A 419 11.61 -2.15 6.80
C ASP A 419 10.77 -2.50 5.56
N TRP A 420 9.85 -1.60 5.17
CA TRP A 420 8.90 -1.83 4.10
C TRP A 420 9.02 -0.79 3.00
N PRO A 421 8.71 -1.12 1.75
CA PRO A 421 8.44 -0.13 0.71
C PRO A 421 7.14 0.62 1.05
N THR A 422 6.58 1.35 0.09
CA THR A 422 5.29 2.02 0.28
C THR A 422 4.17 1.02 0.55
N THR A 423 3.89 0.75 1.82
CA THR A 423 2.85 -0.19 2.27
C THR A 423 2.07 0.40 3.44
N MET A 424 0.91 -0.19 3.73
CA MET A 424 0.14 0.14 4.92
C MET A 424 0.89 -0.25 6.19
N GLU A 425 1.66 -1.34 6.15
CA GLU A 425 2.53 -1.74 7.28
C GLU A 425 3.63 -0.72 7.52
N GLY A 426 4.28 -0.21 6.45
CA GLY A 426 5.29 0.85 6.58
C GLY A 426 4.70 2.11 7.22
N ALA A 427 3.47 2.47 6.89
CA ALA A 427 2.78 3.60 7.52
C ALA A 427 2.49 3.35 9.01
N ALA A 428 2.01 2.16 9.38
CA ALA A 428 1.72 1.78 10.76
C ALA A 428 3.00 1.61 11.59
N GLN A 429 4.07 1.01 11.04
CA GLN A 429 5.36 0.89 11.70
C GLN A 429 5.99 2.26 11.97
N SER A 430 5.90 3.16 10.99
CA SER A 430 6.36 4.53 11.17
C SER A 430 5.57 5.27 12.25
N ALA A 431 4.25 5.07 12.32
CA ALA A 431 3.42 5.61 13.38
C ALA A 431 3.84 5.12 14.77
N ALA A 432 4.10 3.81 14.92
CA ALA A 432 4.58 3.23 16.18
C ALA A 432 5.91 3.87 16.63
N ARG A 433 6.88 3.95 15.71
CA ARG A 433 8.18 4.58 15.98
C ARG A 433 8.04 6.07 16.37
N ALA A 434 7.12 6.81 15.72
CA ALA A 434 6.86 8.20 16.06
C ALA A 434 6.21 8.35 17.46
N VAL A 435 5.30 7.44 17.83
CA VAL A 435 4.71 7.36 19.16
C VAL A 435 5.77 7.12 20.21
N ASP A 436 6.64 6.13 20.02
CA ASP A 436 7.72 5.80 20.94
C ASP A 436 8.67 6.99 21.16
N LEU A 437 9.04 7.69 20.08
CA LEU A 437 9.91 8.88 20.14
C LEU A 437 9.29 10.01 20.98
N VAL A 438 8.05 10.39 20.69
CA VAL A 438 7.43 11.50 21.43
C VAL A 438 7.07 11.10 22.87
N HIS A 439 6.75 9.83 23.09
CA HIS A 439 6.49 9.29 24.43
C HIS A 439 7.75 9.33 25.30
N ALA A 440 8.86 8.79 24.82
CA ALA A 440 10.14 8.83 25.53
C ALA A 440 10.56 10.28 25.88
N GLN A 441 10.38 11.19 24.94
CA GLN A 441 10.74 12.61 25.14
C GLN A 441 9.89 13.32 26.20
N LEU A 442 8.63 12.94 26.37
CA LEU A 442 7.73 13.59 27.33
C LEU A 442 7.70 12.90 28.69
N SER A 443 7.97 11.60 28.74
CA SER A 443 8.05 10.84 30.00
C SER A 443 9.41 10.93 30.68
N GLY A 444 10.44 11.46 30.01
CA GLY A 444 11.80 11.56 30.53
C GLY A 444 12.53 10.22 30.61
N THR A 445 12.08 9.21 29.87
CA THR A 445 12.64 7.85 29.83
C THR A 445 13.52 7.61 28.62
#